data_d00737d2253fab82151299f4a1ada2d1
#
_entry.id   d00737d2253fab82151299f4a1ada2d1
#
_cell.length_a   1.000
_cell.length_b   1.000
_cell.length_c   1.000
_cell.angle_alpha   90.00
_cell.angle_beta   90.00
_cell.angle_gamma   90.00
#
_symmetry.space_group_name_H-M   'P 1'
#
loop_
_entity.id
_entity.type
_entity.pdbx_description
1 polymer ?
#
loop_
_entity_poly.entity_id
_entity_poly.type
_entity_poly.pdbx_seq_one_letter_code
_entity_poly.pdbx_strand_id
1 'polypeptide(L)'
;NGKLKYGVSTWLWQSPFDKSTLALFPKIKEMGYDSVEIPVEDPALINGCSVRTALLDNGLDTSVCGVFGPTKDLTHEDPSVHRQCFDYLERCFELCNTLDVKFVAGPMYSAVGKARMVPEEQRKREWDLAVTNLSKVCKMAESSGVSIALEPLNRFESDMVNTAEDVMRLVKDINHASAKVLLDGFHMTIAEKNIREAIN
;
A
#
# COMPACT_ATOMS: atom_id res chain seq x y z
N ASN A 1 -5.06 4.12 27.07
CA ASN A 1 -4.85 5.30 26.19
C ASN A 1 -3.43 5.24 25.66
N GLY A 2 -3.23 4.61 24.49
CA GLY A 2 -1.95 4.63 23.80
C GLY A 2 -1.62 6.06 23.35
N LYS A 3 -0.36 6.50 23.54
CA LYS A 3 0.12 7.75 22.96
C LYS A 3 0.05 7.66 21.44
N LEU A 4 -0.46 8.70 20.78
CA LEU A 4 -0.41 8.79 19.33
C LEU A 4 1.05 8.76 18.87
N LYS A 5 1.34 7.94 17.87
CA LYS A 5 2.67 7.83 17.24
C LYS A 5 2.67 8.56 15.91
N TYR A 6 3.78 9.22 15.61
CA TYR A 6 3.98 9.94 14.36
C TYR A 6 5.00 9.23 13.50
N GLY A 7 4.63 8.96 12.25
CA GLY A 7 5.51 8.35 11.25
C GLY A 7 5.79 9.28 10.08
N VAL A 8 6.84 8.98 9.33
CA VAL A 8 7.20 9.71 8.11
C VAL A 8 7.68 8.74 7.05
N SER A 9 7.34 9.00 5.79
CA SER A 9 7.84 8.24 4.66
C SER A 9 9.22 8.71 4.23
N THR A 10 10.11 7.77 3.91
CA THR A 10 11.43 8.09 3.36
C THR A 10 11.37 8.75 1.99
N TRP A 11 10.23 8.69 1.31
CA TRP A 11 10.00 9.39 0.03
C TRP A 11 10.17 10.90 0.11
N LEU A 12 10.07 11.50 1.31
CA LEU A 12 10.34 12.93 1.47
C LEU A 12 11.78 13.31 1.13
N TRP A 13 12.71 12.34 1.15
CA TRP A 13 14.14 12.61 0.95
C TRP A 13 14.76 11.78 -0.16
N GLN A 14 14.30 10.55 -0.38
CA GLN A 14 14.94 9.62 -1.29
C GLN A 14 13.95 8.63 -1.93
N SER A 15 14.16 8.37 -3.23
CA SER A 15 13.55 7.30 -4.01
C SER A 15 14.59 6.83 -5.05
N PRO A 16 14.71 5.52 -5.29
CA PRO A 16 14.07 4.41 -4.59
C PRO A 16 14.64 4.19 -3.17
N PHE A 17 13.90 3.43 -2.35
CA PHE A 17 14.43 2.95 -1.07
C PHE A 17 15.50 1.88 -1.33
N ASP A 18 16.70 2.10 -0.81
CA ASP A 18 17.83 1.17 -0.90
C ASP A 18 18.69 1.19 0.37
N LYS A 19 19.84 0.54 0.33
CA LYS A 19 20.76 0.49 1.47
C LYS A 19 21.18 1.88 1.97
N SER A 20 21.33 2.86 1.08
CA SER A 20 21.75 4.22 1.44
C SER A 20 20.68 4.98 2.24
N THR A 21 19.40 4.61 2.07
CA THR A 21 18.26 5.21 2.78
C THR A 21 18.34 5.00 4.29
N LEU A 22 19.00 3.94 4.76
CA LEU A 22 19.18 3.65 6.19
C LEU A 22 19.92 4.77 6.93
N ALA A 23 20.74 5.55 6.24
CA ALA A 23 21.43 6.71 6.83
C ALA A 23 20.47 7.84 7.27
N LEU A 24 19.21 7.82 6.81
CA LEU A 24 18.19 8.77 7.25
C LEU A 24 17.59 8.42 8.63
N PHE A 25 17.64 7.17 9.07
CA PHE A 25 16.95 6.72 10.27
C PHE A 25 17.38 7.46 11.54
N PRO A 26 18.67 7.70 11.82
CA PRO A 26 19.08 8.53 12.95
C PRO A 26 18.48 9.94 12.91
N LYS A 27 18.46 10.57 11.73
CA LYS A 27 17.91 11.92 11.53
C LYS A 27 16.39 11.94 11.74
N ILE A 28 15.68 10.92 11.24
CA ILE A 28 14.23 10.76 11.43
C ILE A 28 13.91 10.67 12.93
N LYS A 29 14.72 9.92 13.68
CA LYS A 29 14.57 9.82 15.14
C LYS A 29 14.84 11.14 15.85
N GLU A 30 15.90 11.85 15.46
CA GLU A 30 16.25 13.19 16.00
C GLU A 30 15.14 14.20 15.75
N MET A 31 14.42 14.11 14.63
CA MET A 31 13.27 14.96 14.31
C MET A 31 12.04 14.65 15.20
N GLY A 32 12.08 13.60 16.01
CA GLY A 32 11.03 13.23 16.95
C GLY A 32 9.98 12.28 16.41
N TYR A 33 10.20 11.66 15.26
CA TYR A 33 9.30 10.63 14.74
C TYR A 33 9.43 9.32 15.51
N ASP A 34 8.31 8.61 15.65
CA ASP A 34 8.23 7.30 16.30
C ASP A 34 8.37 6.16 15.28
N SER A 35 8.09 6.43 14.01
CA SER A 35 7.98 5.42 12.95
C SER A 35 8.49 5.93 11.61
N VAL A 36 8.98 5.04 10.78
CA VAL A 36 9.34 5.29 9.38
C VAL A 36 8.54 4.38 8.46
N GLU A 37 7.95 4.95 7.41
CA GLU A 37 7.31 4.19 6.34
C GLU A 37 8.35 3.84 5.28
N ILE A 38 8.34 2.56 4.87
CA ILE A 38 9.23 2.01 3.84
C ILE A 38 8.43 1.80 2.55
N PRO A 39 8.62 2.65 1.53
CA PRO A 39 8.05 2.42 0.21
C PRO A 39 8.90 1.38 -0.54
N VAL A 40 8.24 0.33 -1.02
CA VAL A 40 8.91 -0.78 -1.71
C VAL A 40 8.78 -0.57 -3.22
N GLU A 41 9.63 0.25 -3.81
CA GLU A 41 9.67 0.43 -5.27
C GLU A 41 10.23 -0.82 -5.95
N ASP A 42 11.38 -1.29 -5.48
CA ASP A 42 12.03 -2.53 -5.92
C ASP A 42 12.45 -3.36 -4.70
N PRO A 43 11.79 -4.50 -4.44
CA PRO A 43 12.15 -5.37 -3.31
C PRO A 43 13.60 -5.87 -3.35
N ALA A 44 14.21 -5.97 -4.54
CA ALA A 44 15.58 -6.45 -4.69
C ALA A 44 16.63 -5.48 -4.09
N LEU A 45 16.29 -4.21 -3.93
CA LEU A 45 17.16 -3.20 -3.33
C LEU A 45 17.11 -3.20 -1.79
N ILE A 46 16.18 -3.95 -1.19
CA ILE A 46 15.90 -3.90 0.25
C ILE A 46 16.38 -5.18 0.93
N ASN A 47 17.41 -5.04 1.77
CA ASN A 47 17.80 -6.12 2.68
C ASN A 47 17.04 -5.97 4.00
N GLY A 48 16.02 -6.80 4.20
CA GLY A 48 15.14 -6.73 5.37
C GLY A 48 15.87 -6.86 6.71
N CYS A 49 16.92 -7.70 6.79
CA CYS A 49 17.70 -7.85 8.02
C CYS A 49 18.46 -6.56 8.36
N SER A 50 19.07 -5.91 7.36
CA SER A 50 19.75 -4.62 7.56
C SER A 50 18.78 -3.52 7.96
N VAL A 51 17.59 -3.49 7.36
CA VAL A 51 16.52 -2.56 7.73
C VAL A 51 16.08 -2.78 9.18
N ARG A 52 15.82 -4.04 9.56
CA ARG A 52 15.41 -4.39 10.92
C ARG A 52 16.46 -3.95 11.96
N THR A 53 17.75 -4.20 11.69
CA THR A 53 18.83 -3.77 12.56
C THR A 53 18.83 -2.24 12.71
N ALA A 54 18.74 -1.49 11.61
CA ALA A 54 18.71 -0.03 11.64
C ALA A 54 17.50 0.53 12.39
N LEU A 55 16.33 -0.10 12.27
CA LEU A 55 15.12 0.27 13.03
C LEU A 55 15.33 0.09 14.53
N LEU A 56 15.87 -1.06 14.95
CA LEU A 56 16.15 -1.37 16.35
C LEU A 56 17.19 -0.43 16.94
N ASP A 57 18.28 -0.18 16.22
CA ASP A 57 19.38 0.73 16.66
C ASP A 57 18.89 2.15 16.87
N ASN A 58 17.86 2.58 16.15
CA ASN A 58 17.31 3.93 16.25
C ASN A 58 15.99 4.00 17.06
N GLY A 59 15.48 2.88 17.56
CA GLY A 59 14.22 2.84 18.29
C GLY A 59 13.04 3.36 17.48
N LEU A 60 12.96 2.96 16.19
CA LEU A 60 11.90 3.32 15.26
C LEU A 60 10.98 2.12 15.01
N ASP A 61 9.68 2.36 15.04
CA ASP A 61 8.69 1.47 14.46
C ASP A 61 8.69 1.62 12.92
N THR A 62 7.98 0.73 12.21
CA THR A 62 7.88 0.82 10.76
C THR A 62 6.53 0.37 10.22
N SER A 63 6.24 0.82 9.01
CA SER A 63 5.17 0.33 8.13
C SER A 63 5.72 0.10 6.73
N VAL A 64 5.04 -0.73 5.95
CA VAL A 64 5.43 -1.06 4.57
C VAL A 64 4.34 -0.58 3.62
N CYS A 65 4.76 0.22 2.63
CA CYS A 65 3.91 0.73 1.57
C CYS A 65 4.30 0.09 0.24
N GLY A 66 3.33 -0.51 -0.44
CA GLY A 66 3.49 -1.02 -1.79
C GLY A 66 3.42 0.10 -2.83
N VAL A 67 4.16 -0.06 -3.92
CA VAL A 67 4.23 0.88 -5.04
C VAL A 67 3.75 0.20 -6.31
N PHE A 68 2.71 0.75 -6.92
CA PHE A 68 1.99 0.13 -8.03
C PHE A 68 2.04 1.03 -9.27
N GLY A 69 2.35 0.41 -10.40
CA GLY A 69 2.50 1.05 -11.69
C GLY A 69 2.17 0.09 -12.83
N PRO A 70 2.52 0.41 -14.09
CA PRO A 70 2.10 -0.36 -15.26
C PRO A 70 2.50 -1.85 -15.25
N THR A 71 3.55 -2.21 -14.54
CA THR A 71 3.99 -3.61 -14.39
C THR A 71 3.43 -4.30 -13.15
N LYS A 72 2.64 -3.59 -12.34
CA LYS A 72 2.03 -4.07 -11.09
C LYS A 72 0.57 -3.61 -11.02
N ASP A 73 -0.23 -4.08 -11.97
CA ASP A 73 -1.62 -3.67 -12.18
C ASP A 73 -2.54 -4.90 -12.24
N LEU A 74 -3.36 -5.09 -11.23
CA LEU A 74 -4.28 -6.24 -11.12
C LEU A 74 -5.51 -6.11 -12.03
N THR A 75 -5.69 -4.98 -12.72
CA THR A 75 -6.75 -4.76 -13.70
C THR A 75 -6.24 -4.72 -15.15
N HIS A 76 -4.94 -5.02 -15.36
CA HIS A 76 -4.38 -5.09 -16.70
C HIS A 76 -5.00 -6.22 -17.52
N GLU A 77 -5.14 -6.06 -18.83
CA GLU A 77 -5.71 -7.09 -19.72
C GLU A 77 -4.81 -8.32 -19.84
N ASP A 78 -3.49 -8.13 -19.78
CA ASP A 78 -2.51 -9.22 -19.83
C ASP A 78 -2.32 -9.87 -18.44
N PRO A 79 -2.67 -11.18 -18.29
CA PRO A 79 -2.48 -11.90 -17.04
C PRO A 79 -1.01 -12.01 -16.58
N SER A 80 -0.03 -11.79 -17.48
CA SER A 80 1.38 -11.78 -17.09
C SER A 80 1.71 -10.62 -16.15
N VAL A 81 1.03 -9.48 -16.31
CA VAL A 81 1.14 -8.32 -15.40
C VAL A 81 0.57 -8.65 -14.02
N HIS A 82 -0.51 -9.42 -13.96
CA HIS A 82 -1.06 -9.91 -12.68
C HIS A 82 -0.04 -10.78 -11.94
N ARG A 83 0.65 -11.71 -12.65
CA ARG A 83 1.69 -12.55 -12.05
C ARG A 83 2.85 -11.73 -11.50
N GLN A 84 3.33 -10.74 -12.26
CA GLN A 84 4.38 -9.82 -11.77
C GLN A 84 3.93 -9.10 -10.49
N CYS A 85 2.66 -8.68 -10.42
CA CYS A 85 2.12 -8.05 -9.23
C CYS A 85 2.03 -9.03 -8.04
N PHE A 86 1.62 -10.28 -8.25
CA PHE A 86 1.60 -11.30 -7.21
C PHE A 86 3.01 -11.59 -6.69
N ASP A 87 3.97 -11.80 -7.57
CA ASP A 87 5.39 -12.04 -7.20
C ASP A 87 5.95 -10.87 -6.39
N TYR A 88 5.63 -9.63 -6.80
CA TYR A 88 6.00 -8.43 -6.05
C TYR A 88 5.39 -8.39 -4.65
N LEU A 89 4.09 -8.67 -4.53
CA LEU A 89 3.39 -8.67 -3.25
C LEU A 89 3.88 -9.77 -2.31
N GLU A 90 4.22 -10.95 -2.83
CA GLU A 90 4.83 -12.02 -2.05
C GLU A 90 6.13 -11.54 -1.39
N ARG A 91 6.99 -10.84 -2.13
CA ARG A 91 8.22 -10.25 -1.59
C ARG A 91 7.95 -9.14 -0.57
N CYS A 92 6.87 -8.36 -0.74
CA CYS A 92 6.44 -7.41 0.27
C CYS A 92 6.01 -8.11 1.56
N PHE A 93 5.29 -9.24 1.47
CA PHE A 93 4.89 -10.02 2.64
C PHE A 93 6.09 -10.65 3.36
N GLU A 94 7.09 -11.16 2.63
CA GLU A 94 8.35 -11.64 3.20
C GLU A 94 9.09 -10.54 3.96
N LEU A 95 9.13 -9.32 3.38
CA LEU A 95 9.71 -8.16 4.05
C LEU A 95 8.94 -7.81 5.32
N CYS A 96 7.61 -7.80 5.28
CA CYS A 96 6.76 -7.58 6.45
C CYS A 96 7.08 -8.57 7.58
N ASN A 97 7.23 -9.86 7.25
CA ASN A 97 7.59 -10.88 8.23
C ASN A 97 8.98 -10.65 8.83
N THR A 98 9.95 -10.25 8.02
CA THR A 98 11.29 -9.91 8.48
C THR A 98 11.28 -8.72 9.45
N LEU A 99 10.42 -7.73 9.19
CA LEU A 99 10.30 -6.49 9.97
C LEU A 99 9.28 -6.57 11.12
N ASP A 100 8.55 -7.68 11.26
CA ASP A 100 7.41 -7.86 12.16
C ASP A 100 6.27 -6.86 11.92
N VAL A 101 6.06 -6.49 10.67
CA VAL A 101 4.94 -5.66 10.21
C VAL A 101 3.76 -6.56 9.83
N LYS A 102 2.54 -6.15 10.16
CA LYS A 102 1.34 -7.00 10.00
C LYS A 102 0.50 -6.64 8.78
N PHE A 103 0.90 -5.64 7.99
CA PHE A 103 0.17 -5.24 6.78
C PHE A 103 1.08 -4.59 5.74
N VAL A 104 0.67 -4.71 4.48
CA VAL A 104 1.17 -3.89 3.36
C VAL A 104 0.07 -2.93 2.97
N ALA A 105 0.36 -1.62 2.97
CA ALA A 105 -0.57 -0.59 2.55
C ALA A 105 -0.34 -0.18 1.09
N GLY A 106 -1.37 0.37 0.46
CA GLY A 106 -1.26 1.01 -0.85
C GLY A 106 -2.45 0.74 -1.79
N PRO A 107 -2.44 1.38 -2.96
CA PRO A 107 -3.51 1.29 -3.96
C PRO A 107 -3.33 0.07 -4.88
N MET A 108 -3.24 -1.13 -4.31
CA MET A 108 -2.84 -2.36 -5.02
C MET A 108 -3.90 -2.92 -5.97
N TYR A 109 -5.03 -2.28 -6.14
CA TYR A 109 -6.08 -2.70 -7.07
C TYR A 109 -5.73 -2.41 -8.54
N SER A 110 -4.99 -1.32 -8.83
CA SER A 110 -4.60 -0.94 -10.20
C SER A 110 -3.33 -0.09 -10.21
N ALA A 111 -2.77 0.14 -11.41
CA ALA A 111 -1.65 1.05 -11.58
C ALA A 111 -2.01 2.47 -11.18
N VAL A 112 -1.15 3.14 -10.40
CA VAL A 112 -1.25 4.57 -10.12
C VAL A 112 -1.08 5.37 -11.41
N GLY A 113 -1.90 6.40 -11.59
CA GLY A 113 -1.93 7.24 -12.80
C GLY A 113 -2.96 6.81 -13.85
N LYS A 114 -3.69 5.72 -13.63
CA LYS A 114 -4.84 5.36 -14.47
C LYS A 114 -6.03 6.23 -14.11
N ALA A 115 -6.10 7.42 -14.71
CA ALA A 115 -7.18 8.39 -14.54
C ALA A 115 -7.84 8.67 -15.90
N ARG A 116 -8.64 7.71 -16.38
CA ARG A 116 -9.21 7.66 -17.73
C ARG A 116 -10.74 7.79 -17.68
N MET A 117 -11.31 8.23 -18.77
CA MET A 117 -12.74 8.05 -19.02
C MET A 117 -12.94 6.77 -19.83
N VAL A 118 -13.48 5.74 -19.21
CA VAL A 118 -13.73 4.45 -19.85
C VAL A 118 -15.22 4.11 -19.83
N PRO A 119 -15.72 3.32 -20.81
CA PRO A 119 -17.10 2.84 -20.81
C PRO A 119 -17.43 2.06 -19.53
N GLU A 120 -18.69 2.09 -19.12
CA GLU A 120 -19.16 1.40 -17.91
C GLU A 120 -18.87 -0.11 -17.93
N GLU A 121 -19.01 -0.75 -19.08
CA GLU A 121 -18.65 -2.17 -19.24
C GLU A 121 -17.19 -2.46 -18.96
N GLN A 122 -16.28 -1.58 -19.40
CA GLN A 122 -14.85 -1.71 -19.10
C GLN A 122 -14.61 -1.48 -17.62
N ARG A 123 -15.25 -0.47 -17.02
CA ARG A 123 -15.17 -0.20 -15.58
C ARG A 123 -15.59 -1.43 -14.77
N LYS A 124 -16.69 -2.06 -15.16
CA LYS A 124 -17.18 -3.26 -14.51
C LYS A 124 -16.19 -4.43 -14.65
N ARG A 125 -15.65 -4.66 -15.85
CA ARG A 125 -14.64 -5.73 -16.05
C ARG A 125 -13.39 -5.50 -15.20
N GLU A 126 -12.89 -4.27 -15.15
CA GLU A 126 -11.71 -3.94 -14.33
C GLU A 126 -12.01 -4.11 -12.83
N TRP A 127 -13.21 -3.75 -12.36
CA TRP A 127 -13.63 -4.00 -10.99
C TRP A 127 -13.67 -5.50 -10.67
N ASP A 128 -14.28 -6.30 -11.51
CA ASP A 128 -14.38 -7.75 -11.35
C ASP A 128 -12.98 -8.40 -11.34
N LEU A 129 -12.06 -7.92 -12.18
CA LEU A 129 -10.66 -8.35 -12.18
C LEU A 129 -9.95 -7.98 -10.86
N ALA A 130 -10.14 -6.74 -10.38
CA ALA A 130 -9.56 -6.31 -9.11
C ALA A 130 -10.06 -7.16 -7.95
N VAL A 131 -11.36 -7.40 -7.84
CA VAL A 131 -11.95 -8.25 -6.80
C VAL A 131 -11.39 -9.66 -6.87
N THR A 132 -11.36 -10.27 -8.06
CA THR A 132 -10.84 -11.62 -8.25
C THR A 132 -9.38 -11.75 -7.87
N ASN A 133 -8.54 -10.81 -8.32
CA ASN A 133 -7.11 -10.85 -8.07
C ASN A 133 -6.77 -10.47 -6.63
N LEU A 134 -7.46 -9.48 -6.04
CA LEU A 134 -7.28 -9.12 -4.63
C LEU A 134 -7.74 -10.23 -3.68
N SER A 135 -8.74 -11.03 -4.06
CA SER A 135 -9.11 -12.22 -3.29
C SER A 135 -7.97 -13.25 -3.25
N LYS A 136 -7.21 -13.39 -4.35
CA LYS A 136 -5.99 -14.23 -4.37
C LYS A 136 -4.89 -13.63 -3.50
N VAL A 137 -4.67 -12.31 -3.60
CA VAL A 137 -3.70 -11.58 -2.76
C VAL A 137 -4.03 -11.73 -1.28
N CYS A 138 -5.30 -11.64 -0.90
CA CYS A 138 -5.73 -11.84 0.49
C CYS A 138 -5.40 -13.23 1.02
N LYS A 139 -5.55 -14.28 0.21
CA LYS A 139 -5.15 -15.64 0.58
C LYS A 139 -3.65 -15.79 0.75
N MET A 140 -2.86 -15.15 -0.12
CA MET A 140 -1.40 -15.10 -0.01
C MET A 140 -0.99 -14.39 1.28
N ALA A 141 -1.59 -13.22 1.56
CA ALA A 141 -1.36 -12.44 2.76
C ALA A 141 -1.69 -13.23 4.04
N GLU A 142 -2.86 -13.90 4.07
CA GLU A 142 -3.27 -14.76 5.18
C GLU A 142 -2.26 -15.89 5.43
N SER A 143 -1.80 -16.56 4.37
CA SER A 143 -0.78 -17.62 4.46
C SER A 143 0.55 -17.11 5.02
N SER A 144 0.83 -15.82 4.84
CA SER A 144 2.02 -15.14 5.39
C SER A 144 1.78 -14.50 6.75
N GLY A 145 0.57 -14.59 7.31
CA GLY A 145 0.21 -13.92 8.56
C GLY A 145 0.16 -12.39 8.48
N VAL A 146 -0.08 -11.84 7.28
CA VAL A 146 -0.11 -10.42 6.96
C VAL A 146 -1.50 -10.04 6.44
N SER A 147 -1.87 -8.78 6.52
CA SER A 147 -3.07 -8.21 5.88
C SER A 147 -2.67 -7.23 4.77
N ILE A 148 -3.62 -6.87 3.91
CA ILE A 148 -3.47 -5.76 2.97
C ILE A 148 -4.34 -4.59 3.43
N ALA A 149 -3.85 -3.36 3.29
CA ALA A 149 -4.60 -2.14 3.58
C ALA A 149 -4.76 -1.34 2.28
N LEU A 150 -5.97 -1.40 1.71
CA LEU A 150 -6.30 -0.77 0.44
C LEU A 150 -6.50 0.73 0.61
N GLU A 151 -5.87 1.52 -0.25
CA GLU A 151 -5.86 2.98 -0.18
C GLU A 151 -6.62 3.57 -1.36
N PRO A 152 -7.70 4.35 -1.14
CA PRO A 152 -8.31 5.17 -2.18
C PRO A 152 -7.35 6.28 -2.61
N LEU A 153 -7.25 6.52 -3.90
CA LEU A 153 -6.53 7.64 -4.47
C LEU A 153 -7.48 8.70 -4.99
N ASN A 154 -7.02 9.96 -5.04
CA ASN A 154 -7.79 11.02 -5.65
C ASN A 154 -8.03 10.75 -7.16
N ARG A 155 -9.01 11.43 -7.74
CA ARG A 155 -9.46 11.22 -9.14
C ARG A 155 -8.43 11.53 -10.22
N PHE A 156 -7.31 12.20 -9.87
CA PHE A 156 -6.24 12.50 -10.81
C PHE A 156 -5.22 11.36 -10.89
N GLU A 157 -5.23 10.45 -9.93
CA GLU A 157 -4.29 9.33 -9.82
C GLU A 157 -4.95 7.96 -10.00
N SER A 158 -6.28 7.88 -9.83
CA SER A 158 -7.06 6.66 -10.08
C SER A 158 -8.44 7.00 -10.62
N ASP A 159 -8.94 6.16 -11.51
CA ASP A 159 -10.31 6.22 -12.00
C ASP A 159 -11.21 5.11 -11.43
N MET A 160 -10.75 4.40 -10.40
CA MET A 160 -11.43 3.19 -9.92
C MET A 160 -11.92 3.29 -8.47
N VAL A 161 -11.05 3.67 -7.54
CA VAL A 161 -11.34 3.74 -6.10
C VAL A 161 -10.87 5.10 -5.59
N ASN A 162 -11.81 6.01 -5.32
CA ASN A 162 -11.48 7.39 -4.99
C ASN A 162 -11.95 7.82 -3.60
N THR A 163 -12.95 7.16 -3.03
CA THR A 163 -13.57 7.55 -1.77
C THR A 163 -13.51 6.42 -0.74
N ALA A 164 -13.77 6.77 0.53
CA ALA A 164 -13.95 5.78 1.59
C ALA A 164 -15.08 4.79 1.24
N GLU A 165 -16.18 5.28 0.66
CA GLU A 165 -17.29 4.44 0.19
C GLU A 165 -16.83 3.45 -0.89
N ASP A 166 -16.04 3.89 -1.87
CA ASP A 166 -15.51 3.02 -2.93
C ASP A 166 -14.64 1.91 -2.36
N VAL A 167 -13.71 2.23 -1.46
CA VAL A 167 -12.81 1.22 -0.89
C VAL A 167 -13.55 0.26 0.04
N MET A 168 -14.55 0.73 0.77
CA MET A 168 -15.39 -0.15 1.59
C MET A 168 -16.23 -1.09 0.73
N ARG A 169 -16.75 -0.63 -0.42
CA ARG A 169 -17.39 -1.48 -1.40
C ARG A 169 -16.44 -2.55 -1.94
N LEU A 170 -15.20 -2.17 -2.30
CA LEU A 170 -14.18 -3.09 -2.77
C LEU A 170 -13.85 -4.16 -1.72
N VAL A 171 -13.62 -3.78 -0.47
CA VAL A 171 -13.37 -4.71 0.64
C VAL A 171 -14.55 -5.66 0.85
N LYS A 172 -15.77 -5.15 0.77
CA LYS A 172 -16.99 -5.98 0.88
C LYS A 172 -17.09 -6.99 -0.26
N ASP A 173 -16.78 -6.57 -1.50
CA ASP A 173 -16.84 -7.47 -2.67
C ASP A 173 -15.71 -8.51 -2.63
N ILE A 174 -14.53 -8.18 -2.11
CA ILE A 174 -13.43 -9.14 -1.85
C ILE A 174 -13.83 -10.15 -0.79
N ASN A 175 -14.58 -9.73 0.22
CA ASN A 175 -15.12 -10.56 1.30
C ASN A 175 -14.05 -11.45 1.98
N HIS A 176 -12.93 -10.86 2.41
CA HIS A 176 -11.83 -11.58 3.06
C HIS A 176 -11.32 -10.82 4.28
N ALA A 177 -11.05 -11.54 5.38
CA ALA A 177 -10.62 -10.94 6.64
C ALA A 177 -9.29 -10.19 6.56
N SER A 178 -8.42 -10.56 5.61
CA SER A 178 -7.12 -9.89 5.38
C SER A 178 -7.25 -8.59 4.59
N ALA A 179 -8.42 -8.25 4.04
CA ALA A 179 -8.66 -6.97 3.36
C ALA A 179 -9.01 -5.90 4.39
N LYS A 180 -8.16 -4.87 4.48
CA LYS A 180 -8.30 -3.71 5.37
C LYS A 180 -8.29 -2.43 4.54
N VAL A 181 -8.50 -1.29 5.17
CA VAL A 181 -8.54 0.03 4.55
C VAL A 181 -7.48 0.93 5.16
N LEU A 182 -6.81 1.71 4.32
CA LEU A 182 -6.01 2.87 4.68
C LEU A 182 -6.70 4.11 4.10
N LEU A 183 -6.88 5.15 4.89
CA LEU A 183 -7.40 6.43 4.42
C LEU A 183 -6.32 7.50 4.53
N ASP A 184 -6.06 8.19 3.43
CA ASP A 184 -5.10 9.29 3.33
C ASP A 184 -5.84 10.63 3.27
N GLY A 185 -5.57 11.51 4.23
CA GLY A 185 -6.20 12.83 4.31
C GLY A 185 -5.95 13.72 3.08
N PHE A 186 -4.80 13.58 2.40
CA PHE A 186 -4.53 14.30 1.16
C PHE A 186 -5.51 13.87 0.05
N HIS A 187 -5.64 12.58 -0.20
CA HIS A 187 -6.56 12.05 -1.20
C HIS A 187 -8.02 12.37 -0.85
N MET A 188 -8.39 12.24 0.43
CA MET A 188 -9.75 12.57 0.93
C MET A 188 -10.09 14.04 0.74
N THR A 189 -9.15 14.95 0.92
CA THR A 189 -9.37 16.40 0.71
C THR A 189 -9.80 16.72 -0.72
N ILE A 190 -9.34 15.93 -1.69
CA ILE A 190 -9.65 16.12 -3.12
C ILE A 190 -10.93 15.38 -3.53
N ALA A 191 -11.17 14.20 -2.99
CA ALA A 191 -12.19 13.27 -3.47
C ALA A 191 -13.47 13.27 -2.61
N GLU A 192 -13.39 13.50 -1.30
CA GLU A 192 -14.54 13.45 -0.41
C GLU A 192 -15.29 14.78 -0.36
N LYS A 193 -16.61 14.70 -0.23
CA LYS A 193 -17.45 15.89 0.03
C LYS A 193 -17.31 16.36 1.46
N ASN A 194 -17.19 15.42 2.40
CA ASN A 194 -17.06 15.68 3.83
C ASN A 194 -16.22 14.56 4.47
N ILE A 195 -14.99 14.88 4.84
CA ILE A 195 -14.06 13.91 5.43
C ILE A 195 -14.59 13.32 6.74
N ARG A 196 -15.23 14.13 7.59
CA ARG A 196 -15.77 13.64 8.87
C ARG A 196 -16.87 12.59 8.66
N GLU A 197 -17.75 12.80 7.70
CA GLU A 197 -18.80 11.84 7.36
C GLU A 197 -18.23 10.57 6.74
N ALA A 198 -17.18 10.70 5.93
CA ALA A 198 -16.54 9.57 5.28
C ALA A 198 -15.79 8.63 6.27
N ILE A 199 -15.37 9.13 7.44
CA ILE A 199 -14.65 8.35 8.46
C ILE A 199 -15.62 7.69 9.45
N ASN A 200 -16.84 8.20 9.61
CA ASN A 200 -17.86 7.70 10.55
C ASN A 200 -18.74 6.62 9.90
#